data_da0a54a6c7c0efe1ad6520a299b6e1c8
#
_entry.id   da0a54a6c7c0efe1ad6520a299b6e1c8
#
_cell.length_a   1.000
_cell.length_b   1.000
_cell.length_c   1.000
_cell.angle_alpha   90.00
_cell.angle_beta   90.00
_cell.angle_gamma   90.00
#
_symmetry.space_group_name_H-M   'P 1'
#
loop_
_entity.id
_entity.type
_entity.pdbx_description
1 polymer ?
#
loop_
_entity_poly.entity_id
_entity_poly.type
_entity_poly.pdbx_seq_one_letter_code
_entity_poly.pdbx_strand_id
1 'polypeptide(L)'
;TLIGAAFFFFAGGAFPQTLETPFWKFSLCLVMGLLMLPCPNSLDIRGWGEFNSFNGPQWSLTFEYIGNILYAFIFRRLPKIALAVLCAVCAFFTLDLTMGWDVFGIFPNGPQYTVIGGWSLTAQQIYIGFARLLYPFLCGLLISRILSSRRSESNPSGSPIHLKGGFWWCSLVLVVIFSIPCIGGKTGVADGLYQAICILLVFPLIVLAGSGSITTDKRSTSVCKWLGELSYPLYITHYPIMYMQ
;
A
#
# COMPACT_ATOMS: atom_id res chain seq x y z
N THR A 1 0.91 -14.29 9.20
CA THR A 1 1.63 -15.53 8.84
C THR A 1 1.23 -16.70 9.75
N LEU A 2 1.39 -16.65 11.10
CA LEU A 2 1.08 -17.78 11.99
C LEU A 2 -0.39 -18.24 11.90
N ILE A 3 -1.35 -17.31 11.86
CA ILE A 3 -2.78 -17.63 11.69
C ILE A 3 -2.99 -18.34 10.35
N GLY A 4 -2.42 -17.82 9.25
CA GLY A 4 -2.52 -18.45 7.94
C GLY A 4 -1.85 -19.82 7.88
N ALA A 5 -0.73 -20.01 8.58
CA ALA A 5 -0.08 -21.31 8.69
C ALA A 5 -0.94 -22.33 9.48
N ALA A 6 -1.57 -21.88 10.58
CA ALA A 6 -2.48 -22.72 11.33
C ALA A 6 -3.69 -23.16 10.47
N PHE A 7 -4.28 -22.20 9.75
CA PHE A 7 -5.42 -22.50 8.88
C PHE A 7 -5.05 -23.33 7.64
N PHE A 8 -3.80 -23.28 7.19
CA PHE A 8 -3.34 -24.07 6.05
C PHE A 8 -3.62 -25.55 6.21
N PHE A 9 -3.47 -26.11 7.41
CA PHE A 9 -3.76 -27.52 7.68
C PHE A 9 -5.22 -27.80 8.04
N PHE A 10 -5.97 -26.81 8.52
CA PHE A 10 -7.33 -27.00 9.01
C PHE A 10 -8.42 -26.56 8.03
N ALA A 11 -8.09 -25.76 7.04
CA ALA A 11 -9.05 -25.19 6.08
C ALA A 11 -9.28 -26.05 4.83
N GLY A 12 -9.13 -27.31 4.92
CA GLY A 12 -9.27 -28.45 4.00
C GLY A 12 -9.93 -28.33 2.61
N GLY A 13 -10.60 -27.23 2.27
CA GLY A 13 -11.31 -27.10 1.00
C GLY A 13 -10.69 -26.11 0.01
N ALA A 14 -10.05 -25.06 0.51
CA ALA A 14 -9.49 -23.98 -0.35
C ALA A 14 -8.10 -24.31 -0.93
N PHE A 15 -7.45 -25.40 -0.48
CA PHE A 15 -6.07 -25.74 -0.84
C PHE A 15 -5.89 -27.22 -1.11
N PRO A 16 -6.24 -27.73 -2.31
CA PRO A 16 -6.05 -29.13 -2.66
C PRO A 16 -4.56 -29.59 -2.56
N GLN A 17 -3.61 -28.65 -2.63
CA GLN A 17 -2.18 -28.93 -2.55
C GLN A 17 -1.62 -29.08 -1.12
N THR A 18 -2.42 -28.84 -0.08
CA THR A 18 -1.95 -28.91 1.31
C THR A 18 -1.43 -30.28 1.71
N LEU A 19 -2.11 -31.35 1.29
CA LEU A 19 -1.74 -32.74 1.60
C LEU A 19 -0.47 -33.21 0.87
N GLU A 20 -0.15 -32.58 -0.27
CA GLU A 20 1.03 -32.91 -1.09
C GLU A 20 2.25 -32.04 -0.77
N THR A 21 2.09 -31.03 0.09
CA THR A 21 3.17 -30.10 0.40
C THR A 21 4.18 -30.75 1.37
N PRO A 22 5.46 -30.91 0.98
CA PRO A 22 6.49 -31.43 1.87
C PRO A 22 6.70 -30.52 3.08
N PHE A 23 6.91 -31.08 4.25
CA PHE A 23 7.07 -30.34 5.50
C PHE A 23 8.22 -29.31 5.46
N TRP A 24 9.31 -29.60 4.76
CA TRP A 24 10.42 -28.66 4.59
C TRP A 24 10.00 -27.41 3.81
N LYS A 25 9.17 -27.58 2.77
CA LYS A 25 8.67 -26.46 1.96
C LYS A 25 7.73 -25.57 2.77
N PHE A 26 6.82 -26.17 3.53
CA PHE A 26 5.97 -25.48 4.50
C PHE A 26 6.78 -24.68 5.51
N SER A 27 7.78 -25.31 6.14
CA SER A 27 8.63 -24.68 7.16
C SER A 27 9.43 -23.51 6.60
N LEU A 28 9.96 -23.64 5.39
CA LEU A 28 10.71 -22.58 4.73
C LEU A 28 9.80 -21.39 4.39
N CYS A 29 8.62 -21.62 3.83
CA CYS A 29 7.62 -20.57 3.58
C CYS A 29 7.18 -19.89 4.88
N LEU A 30 7.03 -20.63 5.97
CA LEU A 30 6.71 -20.07 7.28
C LEU A 30 7.80 -19.13 7.78
N VAL A 31 9.06 -19.55 7.74
CA VAL A 31 10.21 -18.74 8.16
C VAL A 31 10.31 -17.47 7.29
N MET A 32 10.22 -17.60 5.96
CA MET A 32 10.26 -16.46 5.07
C MET A 32 9.10 -15.47 5.35
N GLY A 33 7.90 -15.99 5.58
CA GLY A 33 6.76 -15.17 5.93
C GLY A 33 6.89 -14.47 7.29
N LEU A 34 7.49 -15.11 8.29
CA LEU A 34 7.77 -14.48 9.60
C LEU A 34 8.82 -13.37 9.48
N LEU A 35 9.79 -13.52 8.59
CA LEU A 35 10.83 -12.52 8.32
C LEU A 35 10.39 -11.45 7.32
N MET A 36 9.14 -11.50 6.82
CA MET A 36 8.63 -10.61 5.76
C MET A 36 9.43 -10.69 4.45
N LEU A 37 10.10 -11.81 4.21
CA LEU A 37 10.84 -12.04 2.98
C LEU A 37 9.90 -12.60 1.90
N PRO A 38 10.03 -12.15 0.64
CA PRO A 38 9.23 -12.67 -0.46
C PRO A 38 9.60 -14.13 -0.74
N CYS A 39 8.60 -15.00 -0.86
CA CYS A 39 8.78 -16.39 -1.19
C CYS A 39 8.89 -16.56 -2.71
N PRO A 40 9.94 -17.23 -3.24
CA PRO A 40 10.03 -17.54 -4.66
C PRO A 40 8.84 -18.38 -5.14
N ASN A 41 8.40 -18.17 -6.39
CA ASN A 41 7.27 -18.91 -6.96
C ASN A 41 7.47 -20.44 -6.94
N SER A 42 8.71 -20.93 -6.99
CA SER A 42 9.06 -22.35 -6.86
C SER A 42 8.72 -22.93 -5.49
N LEU A 43 8.64 -22.08 -4.48
CA LEU A 43 8.28 -22.45 -3.10
C LEU A 43 6.82 -22.14 -2.77
N ASP A 44 6.06 -21.58 -3.71
CA ASP A 44 4.64 -21.31 -3.46
C ASP A 44 3.90 -22.63 -3.16
N ILE A 45 3.26 -22.66 -1.98
CA ILE A 45 2.54 -23.82 -1.49
C ILE A 45 1.04 -23.73 -1.73
N ARG A 46 0.57 -22.58 -2.25
CA ARG A 46 -0.83 -22.32 -2.53
C ARG A 46 -1.15 -22.38 -4.02
N GLY A 47 -0.16 -22.20 -4.88
CA GLY A 47 -0.33 -22.16 -6.33
C GLY A 47 -0.82 -20.83 -6.88
N TRP A 48 -0.83 -19.76 -6.09
CA TRP A 48 -1.30 -18.42 -6.50
C TRP A 48 -0.18 -17.49 -6.91
N GLY A 49 1.07 -17.89 -6.75
CA GLY A 49 2.25 -17.09 -7.10
C GLY A 49 2.44 -15.86 -6.21
N GLU A 50 1.87 -15.85 -5.00
CA GLU A 50 1.96 -14.74 -4.06
C GLU A 50 3.30 -14.74 -3.29
N PHE A 51 3.78 -13.55 -2.90
CA PHE A 51 4.97 -13.39 -2.05
C PHE A 51 4.91 -14.18 -0.75
N ASN A 52 3.73 -14.33 -0.20
CA ASN A 52 3.53 -15.01 1.06
C ASN A 52 2.29 -15.89 1.01
N SER A 53 2.51 -17.18 0.88
CA SER A 53 1.43 -18.17 0.76
C SER A 53 0.54 -18.27 2.00
N PHE A 54 0.97 -17.79 3.18
CA PHE A 54 0.16 -17.80 4.41
C PHE A 54 -0.62 -16.53 4.67
N ASN A 55 -0.26 -15.43 4.01
CA ASN A 55 -0.93 -14.15 4.17
C ASN A 55 -0.67 -13.27 2.95
N GLY A 56 -1.53 -13.37 1.96
CA GLY A 56 -1.40 -12.63 0.69
C GLY A 56 -1.08 -11.14 0.90
N PRO A 57 -1.87 -10.35 1.66
CA PRO A 57 -1.61 -8.92 1.89
C PRO A 57 -0.23 -8.57 2.47
N GLN A 58 0.50 -9.53 3.02
CA GLN A 58 1.83 -9.28 3.59
C GLN A 58 2.83 -8.75 2.55
N TRP A 59 2.59 -8.92 1.25
CA TRP A 59 3.42 -8.35 0.20
C TRP A 59 3.60 -6.83 0.36
N SER A 60 2.55 -6.11 0.73
CA SER A 60 2.61 -4.65 0.91
C SER A 60 3.49 -4.26 2.10
N LEU A 61 3.48 -5.05 3.19
CA LEU A 61 4.37 -4.86 4.34
C LEU A 61 5.84 -5.09 3.95
N THR A 62 6.12 -6.04 3.05
CA THR A 62 7.46 -6.23 2.51
C THR A 62 7.95 -4.99 1.78
N PHE A 63 7.13 -4.38 0.92
CA PHE A 63 7.47 -3.12 0.26
C PHE A 63 7.60 -1.96 1.25
N GLU A 64 6.73 -1.86 2.24
CA GLU A 64 6.83 -0.85 3.31
C GLU A 64 8.14 -1.00 4.09
N TYR A 65 8.56 -2.23 4.39
CA TYR A 65 9.84 -2.52 5.02
C TYR A 65 11.03 -2.04 4.16
N ILE A 66 10.97 -2.31 2.84
CA ILE A 66 11.96 -1.81 1.88
C ILE A 66 11.96 -0.26 1.88
N GLY A 67 10.79 0.38 1.86
CA GLY A 67 10.66 1.83 1.93
C GLY A 67 11.31 2.43 3.17
N ASN A 68 11.13 1.80 4.33
CA ASN A 68 11.74 2.24 5.59
C ASN A 68 13.26 2.06 5.59
N ILE A 69 13.79 0.99 4.98
CA ILE A 69 15.24 0.80 4.79
C ILE A 69 15.78 1.91 3.88
N LEU A 70 15.14 2.17 2.74
CA LEU A 70 15.53 3.24 1.83
C LEU A 70 15.47 4.61 2.52
N TYR A 71 14.49 4.85 3.37
CA TYR A 71 14.42 6.05 4.19
C TYR A 71 15.62 6.15 5.14
N ALA A 72 15.90 5.10 5.88
CA ALA A 72 16.97 5.10 6.89
C ALA A 72 18.36 5.37 6.28
N PHE A 73 18.63 4.83 5.11
CA PHE A 73 19.96 4.94 4.49
C PHE A 73 20.07 6.08 3.47
N ILE A 74 19.02 6.40 2.73
CA ILE A 74 19.06 7.29 1.56
C ILE A 74 18.16 8.52 1.77
N PHE A 75 16.82 8.34 1.83
CA PHE A 75 15.88 9.44 1.67
C PHE A 75 15.98 10.50 2.77
N ARG A 76 16.30 10.10 4.00
CA ARG A 76 16.47 11.04 5.12
C ARG A 76 17.57 12.07 4.90
N ARG A 77 18.58 11.76 4.06
CA ARG A 77 19.74 12.62 3.77
C ARG A 77 19.53 13.52 2.56
N LEU A 78 18.51 13.24 1.73
CA LEU A 78 18.29 14.01 0.52
C LEU A 78 17.77 15.42 0.82
N PRO A 79 18.24 16.46 0.10
CA PRO A 79 17.65 17.78 0.18
C PRO A 79 16.24 17.79 -0.40
N LYS A 80 15.42 18.83 -0.07
CA LYS A 80 14.03 18.94 -0.53
C LYS A 80 13.89 18.89 -2.06
N ILE A 81 14.84 19.51 -2.77
CA ILE A 81 14.84 19.54 -4.25
C ILE A 81 15.04 18.13 -4.81
N ALA A 82 16.02 17.37 -4.30
CA ALA A 82 16.25 16.00 -4.75
C ALA A 82 15.05 15.08 -4.46
N LEU A 83 14.42 15.27 -3.29
CA LEU A 83 13.17 14.55 -2.97
C LEU A 83 12.04 14.92 -3.92
N ALA A 84 11.89 16.18 -4.28
CA ALA A 84 10.87 16.63 -5.21
C ALA A 84 11.07 16.05 -6.61
N VAL A 85 12.32 16.06 -7.10
CA VAL A 85 12.67 15.45 -8.40
C VAL A 85 12.40 13.95 -8.37
N LEU A 86 12.81 13.24 -7.32
CA LEU A 86 12.59 11.81 -7.19
C LEU A 86 11.10 11.48 -7.08
N CYS A 87 10.33 12.30 -6.37
CA CYS A 87 8.88 12.18 -6.28
C CYS A 87 8.22 12.36 -7.67
N ALA A 88 8.67 13.33 -8.47
CA ALA A 88 8.19 13.54 -9.83
C ALA A 88 8.51 12.36 -10.76
N VAL A 89 9.70 11.79 -10.65
CA VAL A 89 10.09 10.58 -11.39
C VAL A 89 9.19 9.39 -10.98
N CYS A 90 8.93 9.22 -9.69
CA CYS A 90 8.04 8.14 -9.23
C CYS A 90 6.57 8.39 -9.62
N ALA A 91 6.13 9.66 -9.71
CA ALA A 91 4.82 10.00 -10.25
C ALA A 91 4.69 9.60 -11.73
N PHE A 92 5.76 9.77 -12.52
CA PHE A 92 5.79 9.32 -13.91
C PHE A 92 5.57 7.79 -14.03
N PHE A 93 6.20 6.99 -13.16
CA PHE A 93 5.97 5.53 -13.16
C PHE A 93 4.54 5.16 -12.75
N THR A 94 3.93 5.92 -11.86
CA THR A 94 2.50 5.74 -11.53
C THR A 94 1.62 6.08 -12.75
N LEU A 95 1.94 7.14 -13.49
CA LEU A 95 1.25 7.50 -14.73
C LEU A 95 1.46 6.46 -15.83
N ASP A 96 2.68 5.92 -15.97
CA ASP A 96 2.98 4.86 -16.93
C ASP A 96 2.04 3.67 -16.75
N LEU A 97 1.85 3.22 -15.51
CA LEU A 97 0.92 2.13 -15.18
C LEU A 97 -0.54 2.50 -15.44
N THR A 98 -0.97 3.66 -14.95
CA THR A 98 -2.38 4.06 -15.00
C THR A 98 -2.83 4.48 -16.40
N MET A 99 -1.93 5.03 -17.22
CA MET A 99 -2.21 5.40 -18.61
C MET A 99 -1.89 4.27 -19.60
N GLY A 100 -1.30 3.18 -19.11
CA GLY A 100 -0.98 2.02 -19.94
C GLY A 100 0.06 2.32 -21.02
N TRP A 101 1.05 3.18 -20.74
CA TRP A 101 2.10 3.51 -21.71
C TRP A 101 3.08 2.37 -21.93
N ASP A 102 3.32 1.57 -20.87
CA ASP A 102 4.28 0.45 -20.87
C ASP A 102 5.64 0.82 -21.48
N VAL A 103 6.21 1.92 -20.98
CA VAL A 103 7.47 2.49 -21.49
C VAL A 103 8.62 1.48 -21.50
N PHE A 104 8.59 0.49 -20.63
CA PHE A 104 9.61 -0.55 -20.52
C PHE A 104 9.26 -1.86 -21.25
N GLY A 105 8.08 -1.97 -21.85
CA GLY A 105 7.64 -3.20 -22.50
C GLY A 105 7.54 -4.40 -21.55
N ILE A 106 7.14 -4.16 -20.31
CA ILE A 106 7.09 -5.18 -19.24
C ILE A 106 5.78 -5.97 -19.28
N PHE A 107 4.74 -5.46 -19.94
CA PHE A 107 3.40 -6.03 -19.94
C PHE A 107 3.09 -6.78 -21.25
N PRO A 108 3.43 -8.08 -21.38
CA PRO A 108 3.27 -8.84 -22.63
C PRO A 108 1.81 -8.99 -23.06
N ASN A 109 0.86 -8.86 -22.13
CA ASN A 109 -0.58 -8.97 -22.39
C ASN A 109 -1.25 -7.61 -22.68
N GLY A 110 -0.45 -6.58 -22.93
CA GLY A 110 -0.91 -5.21 -23.18
C GLY A 110 -1.08 -4.36 -21.92
N PRO A 111 -1.43 -3.07 -22.10
CA PRO A 111 -1.50 -2.09 -21.05
C PRO A 111 -2.51 -2.46 -19.95
N GLN A 112 -2.15 -2.19 -18.71
CA GLN A 112 -2.95 -2.58 -17.54
C GLN A 112 -4.00 -1.52 -17.14
N TYR A 113 -3.72 -0.24 -17.37
CA TYR A 113 -4.53 0.91 -16.93
C TYR A 113 -4.88 0.89 -15.43
N THR A 114 -4.01 0.31 -14.60
CA THR A 114 -4.27 0.15 -13.17
C THR A 114 -2.98 -0.03 -12.38
N VAL A 115 -3.00 0.36 -11.11
CA VAL A 115 -1.94 0.05 -10.15
C VAL A 115 -2.24 -1.22 -9.32
N ILE A 116 -3.26 -2.00 -9.69
CA ILE A 116 -3.59 -3.24 -8.99
C ILE A 116 -2.50 -4.27 -9.28
N GLY A 117 -1.85 -4.76 -8.23
CA GLY A 117 -0.75 -5.72 -8.33
C GLY A 117 0.28 -5.53 -7.23
N GLY A 118 1.43 -6.16 -7.40
CA GLY A 118 2.57 -6.07 -6.49
C GLY A 118 2.76 -7.29 -5.60
N TRP A 119 1.99 -8.37 -5.79
CA TRP A 119 1.93 -9.51 -4.87
C TRP A 119 2.77 -10.73 -5.29
N SER A 120 3.51 -10.68 -6.40
CA SER A 120 4.37 -11.79 -6.82
C SER A 120 5.75 -11.35 -7.35
N LEU A 121 6.69 -12.31 -7.47
CA LEU A 121 8.07 -12.08 -7.91
C LEU A 121 8.21 -12.09 -9.45
N THR A 122 7.23 -11.58 -10.19
CA THR A 122 7.39 -11.30 -11.61
C THR A 122 7.83 -9.86 -11.85
N ALA A 123 8.51 -9.58 -12.96
CA ALA A 123 8.97 -8.23 -13.28
C ALA A 123 7.84 -7.20 -13.24
N GLN A 124 6.67 -7.56 -13.78
CA GLN A 124 5.47 -6.72 -13.76
C GLN A 124 5.00 -6.42 -12.33
N GLN A 125 4.89 -7.44 -11.50
CA GLN A 125 4.38 -7.29 -10.14
C GLN A 125 5.36 -6.52 -9.25
N ILE A 126 6.67 -6.71 -9.44
CA ILE A 126 7.70 -5.94 -8.76
C ILE A 126 7.63 -4.47 -9.18
N TYR A 127 7.48 -4.19 -10.48
CA TYR A 127 7.32 -2.83 -10.99
C TYR A 127 6.10 -2.12 -10.39
N ILE A 128 4.94 -2.80 -10.40
CA ILE A 128 3.71 -2.28 -9.77
C ILE A 128 3.95 -2.03 -8.28
N GLY A 129 4.56 -2.98 -7.57
CA GLY A 129 4.83 -2.85 -6.14
C GLY A 129 5.70 -1.64 -5.79
N PHE A 130 6.77 -1.40 -6.56
CA PHE A 130 7.60 -0.20 -6.37
C PHE A 130 6.89 1.09 -6.76
N ALA A 131 6.10 1.13 -7.82
CA ALA A 131 5.31 2.31 -8.18
C ALA A 131 4.31 2.67 -7.08
N ARG A 132 3.66 1.67 -6.48
CA ARG A 132 2.74 1.84 -5.34
C ARG A 132 3.44 2.27 -4.05
N LEU A 133 4.69 1.87 -3.85
CA LEU A 133 5.48 2.25 -2.68
C LEU A 133 6.05 3.66 -2.82
N LEU A 134 6.85 3.89 -3.90
CA LEU A 134 7.80 5.00 -3.92
C LEU A 134 7.12 6.36 -4.01
N TYR A 135 6.13 6.52 -4.89
CA TYR A 135 5.48 7.82 -5.02
C TYR A 135 4.79 8.27 -3.72
N PRO A 136 3.85 7.52 -3.13
CA PRO A 136 3.16 7.98 -1.92
C PRO A 136 4.12 8.13 -0.74
N PHE A 137 5.14 7.27 -0.62
CA PHE A 137 6.15 7.37 0.44
C PHE A 137 6.97 8.66 0.33
N LEU A 138 7.51 8.96 -0.86
CA LEU A 138 8.30 10.16 -1.10
C LEU A 138 7.47 11.44 -1.04
N CYS A 139 6.24 11.40 -1.53
CA CYS A 139 5.29 12.50 -1.45
C CYS A 139 4.96 12.84 0.02
N GLY A 140 4.66 11.83 0.84
CA GLY A 140 4.45 11.99 2.28
C GLY A 140 5.67 12.57 2.99
N LEU A 141 6.86 12.10 2.64
CA LEU A 141 8.13 12.62 3.18
C LEU A 141 8.38 14.08 2.76
N LEU A 142 8.12 14.44 1.51
CA LEU A 142 8.23 15.80 1.00
C LEU A 142 7.25 16.74 1.69
N ILE A 143 5.98 16.33 1.82
CA ILE A 143 4.96 17.07 2.58
C ILE A 143 5.44 17.31 4.01
N SER A 144 5.88 16.28 4.70
CA SER A 144 6.39 16.37 6.08
C SER A 144 7.51 17.40 6.22
N ARG A 145 8.48 17.40 5.29
CA ARG A 145 9.61 18.36 5.31
C ARG A 145 9.18 19.80 5.00
N ILE A 146 8.20 19.97 4.12
CA ILE A 146 7.64 21.29 3.81
C ILE A 146 6.91 21.82 5.04
N LEU A 147 6.05 21.02 5.64
CA LEU A 147 5.31 21.40 6.83
C LEU A 147 6.23 21.71 8.01
N SER A 148 7.24 20.88 8.25
CA SER A 148 8.20 21.09 9.32
C SER A 148 8.95 22.43 9.20
N SER A 149 9.21 22.88 7.97
CA SER A 149 9.86 24.19 7.75
C SER A 149 8.90 25.40 7.89
N ARG A 150 7.59 25.15 7.95
CA ARG A 150 6.56 26.19 8.12
C ARG A 150 6.00 26.26 9.54
N ARG A 151 6.44 25.39 10.43
CA ARG A 151 5.99 25.38 11.82
C ARG A 151 6.40 26.67 12.53
N SER A 152 5.47 27.25 13.27
CA SER A 152 5.67 28.41 14.13
C SER A 152 4.78 28.29 15.37
N GLU A 153 4.94 29.17 16.34
CA GLU A 153 4.06 29.20 17.53
C GLU A 153 2.58 29.40 17.16
N SER A 154 2.32 30.23 16.12
CA SER A 154 0.97 30.48 15.60
C SER A 154 0.43 29.35 14.70
N ASN A 155 1.30 28.50 14.15
CA ASN A 155 0.94 27.36 13.31
C ASN A 155 1.78 26.13 13.64
N PRO A 156 1.47 25.41 14.73
CA PRO A 156 2.25 24.24 15.17
C PRO A 156 2.25 23.08 14.17
N SER A 157 1.23 22.95 13.33
CA SER A 157 1.16 21.92 12.28
C SER A 157 1.99 22.25 11.05
N GLY A 158 2.24 23.54 10.79
CA GLY A 158 2.83 24.05 9.55
C GLY A 158 1.92 23.89 8.34
N SER A 159 0.72 23.37 8.50
CA SER A 159 -0.24 23.12 7.42
C SER A 159 -0.90 24.45 6.99
N PRO A 160 -1.08 24.67 5.67
CA PRO A 160 -1.87 25.79 5.18
C PRO A 160 -3.39 25.56 5.32
N ILE A 161 -3.81 24.33 5.61
CA ILE A 161 -5.21 23.92 5.71
C ILE A 161 -5.52 23.58 7.16
N HIS A 162 -6.48 24.31 7.74
CA HIS A 162 -6.95 24.09 9.11
C HIS A 162 -8.45 23.76 9.06
N LEU A 163 -8.78 22.47 9.16
CA LEU A 163 -10.16 22.00 9.14
C LEU A 163 -10.62 21.61 10.54
N LYS A 164 -11.67 22.25 11.03
CA LYS A 164 -12.38 21.78 12.22
C LYS A 164 -13.08 20.46 11.86
N GLY A 165 -12.85 19.41 12.66
CA GLY A 165 -13.40 18.08 12.36
C GLY A 165 -12.81 17.43 11.12
N GLY A 166 -11.58 17.77 10.76
CA GLY A 166 -10.91 17.30 9.52
C GLY A 166 -10.80 15.78 9.43
N PHE A 167 -10.76 15.05 10.57
CA PHE A 167 -10.84 13.60 10.56
C PHE A 167 -12.11 13.10 9.85
N TRP A 168 -13.27 13.63 10.23
CA TRP A 168 -14.55 13.21 9.64
C TRP A 168 -14.67 13.58 8.16
N TRP A 169 -14.21 14.79 7.80
CA TRP A 169 -14.19 15.23 6.40
C TRP A 169 -13.25 14.37 5.54
N CYS A 170 -12.04 14.11 6.01
CA CYS A 170 -11.09 13.23 5.30
C CYS A 170 -11.65 11.80 5.17
N SER A 171 -12.28 11.28 6.23
CA SER A 171 -12.92 9.96 6.20
C SER A 171 -14.09 9.91 5.23
N LEU A 172 -14.94 10.95 5.20
CA LEU A 172 -16.05 11.05 4.25
C LEU A 172 -15.56 11.06 2.81
N VAL A 173 -14.54 11.85 2.51
CA VAL A 173 -13.94 11.92 1.16
C VAL A 173 -13.37 10.55 0.76
N LEU A 174 -12.69 9.86 1.67
CA LEU A 174 -12.18 8.50 1.41
C LEU A 174 -13.32 7.51 1.14
N VAL A 175 -14.38 7.53 1.95
CA VAL A 175 -15.55 6.67 1.73
C VAL A 175 -16.17 6.94 0.35
N VAL A 176 -16.35 8.20 -0.03
CA VAL A 176 -16.88 8.56 -1.35
C VAL A 176 -15.99 8.03 -2.47
N ILE A 177 -14.67 8.25 -2.39
CA ILE A 177 -13.70 7.79 -3.39
C ILE A 177 -13.74 6.26 -3.52
N PHE A 178 -13.70 5.53 -2.42
CA PHE A 178 -13.73 4.07 -2.45
C PHE A 178 -15.09 3.47 -2.81
N SER A 179 -16.17 4.26 -2.75
CA SER A 179 -17.51 3.84 -3.16
C SER A 179 -17.74 3.99 -4.67
N ILE A 180 -16.88 4.69 -5.39
CA ILE A 180 -16.98 4.84 -6.84
C ILE A 180 -16.55 3.52 -7.49
N PRO A 181 -17.43 2.85 -8.25
CA PRO A 181 -17.09 1.62 -8.94
C PRO A 181 -16.10 1.88 -10.08
N CYS A 182 -15.41 0.83 -10.53
CA CYS A 182 -14.51 0.91 -11.69
C CYS A 182 -15.24 1.53 -12.90
N ILE A 183 -14.70 2.61 -13.41
CA ILE A 183 -15.27 3.36 -14.54
C ILE A 183 -14.68 2.78 -15.83
N GLY A 184 -15.51 2.17 -16.67
CA GLY A 184 -15.06 1.62 -17.95
C GLY A 184 -14.46 0.21 -17.89
N GLY A 185 -14.70 -0.53 -16.80
CA GLY A 185 -14.19 -1.89 -16.60
C GLY A 185 -12.82 -1.91 -15.91
N LYS A 186 -12.32 -3.10 -15.60
CA LYS A 186 -11.09 -3.29 -14.80
C LYS A 186 -9.80 -2.80 -15.50
N THR A 187 -9.86 -2.48 -16.79
CA THR A 187 -8.69 -2.18 -17.64
C THR A 187 -8.92 -0.99 -18.57
N GLY A 188 -9.85 -0.10 -18.25
CA GLY A 188 -10.16 1.06 -19.10
C GLY A 188 -9.30 2.29 -18.78
N VAL A 189 -9.01 3.12 -19.78
CA VAL A 189 -8.29 4.40 -19.62
C VAL A 189 -8.97 5.33 -18.60
N ALA A 190 -10.30 5.31 -18.55
CA ALA A 190 -11.06 6.13 -17.58
C ALA A 190 -10.80 5.71 -16.13
N ASP A 191 -10.71 4.40 -15.87
CA ASP A 191 -10.36 3.87 -14.54
C ASP A 191 -8.91 4.21 -14.19
N GLY A 192 -7.99 4.06 -15.14
CA GLY A 192 -6.60 4.45 -14.97
C GLY A 192 -6.42 5.94 -14.65
N LEU A 193 -7.14 6.81 -15.37
CA LEU A 193 -7.14 8.26 -15.10
C LEU A 193 -7.70 8.57 -13.70
N TYR A 194 -8.79 7.89 -13.32
CA TYR A 194 -9.36 8.03 -11.98
C TYR A 194 -8.34 7.65 -10.89
N GLN A 195 -7.67 6.50 -11.05
CA GLN A 195 -6.63 6.06 -10.12
C GLN A 195 -5.46 7.04 -10.08
N ALA A 196 -5.01 7.56 -11.24
CA ALA A 196 -3.95 8.56 -11.32
C ALA A 196 -4.31 9.83 -10.52
N ILE A 197 -5.51 10.38 -10.74
CA ILE A 197 -5.98 11.57 -10.02
C ILE A 197 -6.05 11.30 -8.50
N CYS A 198 -6.60 10.16 -8.10
CA CYS A 198 -6.69 9.79 -6.69
C CYS A 198 -5.30 9.69 -6.05
N ILE A 199 -4.37 8.98 -6.67
CA ILE A 199 -3.04 8.72 -6.10
C ILE A 199 -2.16 9.96 -6.13
N LEU A 200 -2.14 10.68 -7.25
CA LEU A 200 -1.19 11.78 -7.44
C LEU A 200 -1.66 13.09 -6.82
N LEU A 201 -2.96 13.30 -6.68
CA LEU A 201 -3.52 14.58 -6.21
C LEU A 201 -4.37 14.41 -4.95
N VAL A 202 -5.39 13.57 -4.98
CA VAL A 202 -6.41 13.54 -3.92
C VAL A 202 -5.85 13.03 -2.61
N PHE A 203 -5.13 11.90 -2.60
CA PHE A 203 -4.55 11.34 -1.38
C PHE A 203 -3.49 12.26 -0.76
N PRO A 204 -2.54 12.86 -1.49
CA PRO A 204 -1.66 13.89 -0.96
C PRO A 204 -2.40 15.08 -0.35
N LEU A 205 -3.48 15.54 -0.96
CA LEU A 205 -4.30 16.63 -0.41
C LEU A 205 -5.01 16.23 0.88
N ILE A 206 -5.52 15.00 0.97
CA ILE A 206 -6.12 14.45 2.20
C ILE A 206 -5.07 14.40 3.32
N VAL A 207 -3.86 13.94 3.03
CA VAL A 207 -2.76 13.90 4.00
C VAL A 207 -2.41 15.31 4.48
N LEU A 208 -2.33 16.27 3.55
CA LEU A 208 -2.06 17.67 3.85
C LEU A 208 -3.16 18.29 4.71
N ALA A 209 -4.43 18.07 4.37
CA ALA A 209 -5.58 18.54 5.13
C ALA A 209 -5.65 17.89 6.52
N GLY A 210 -5.43 16.57 6.59
CA GLY A 210 -5.40 15.82 7.83
C GLY A 210 -4.30 16.29 8.79
N SER A 211 -3.12 16.66 8.26
CA SER A 211 -2.00 17.15 9.08
C SER A 211 -2.26 18.48 9.80
N GLY A 212 -3.16 19.31 9.28
CA GLY A 212 -3.58 20.57 9.90
C GLY A 212 -4.85 20.48 10.73
N SER A 213 -5.44 19.30 10.81
CA SER A 213 -6.72 19.08 11.49
C SER A 213 -6.52 18.84 12.98
N ILE A 214 -7.37 19.48 13.79
CA ILE A 214 -7.38 19.30 15.24
C ILE A 214 -8.73 18.69 15.64
N THR A 215 -8.65 17.55 16.32
CA THR A 215 -9.83 16.90 16.91
C THR A 215 -9.87 17.28 18.40
N THR A 216 -10.84 18.09 18.80
CA THR A 216 -10.92 18.68 20.14
C THR A 216 -11.92 17.98 21.04
N ASP A 217 -12.91 17.30 20.48
CA ASP A 217 -13.93 16.61 21.27
C ASP A 217 -13.48 15.20 21.70
N LYS A 218 -13.78 14.83 22.96
CA LYS A 218 -13.39 13.58 23.56
C LYS A 218 -13.93 12.35 22.80
N ARG A 219 -15.14 12.43 22.24
CA ARG A 219 -15.76 11.29 21.52
C ARG A 219 -15.02 11.01 20.21
N SER A 220 -14.81 12.02 19.38
CA SER A 220 -14.06 11.84 18.12
C SER A 220 -12.63 11.39 18.38
N THR A 221 -11.96 11.93 19.40
CA THR A 221 -10.61 11.49 19.78
C THR A 221 -10.59 10.01 20.17
N SER A 222 -11.56 9.56 20.97
CA SER A 222 -11.66 8.15 21.37
C SER A 222 -11.94 7.23 20.19
N VAL A 223 -12.85 7.63 19.29
CA VAL A 223 -13.15 6.87 18.07
C VAL A 223 -11.94 6.80 17.15
N CYS A 224 -11.25 7.92 16.90
CA CYS A 224 -10.04 7.95 16.08
C CYS A 224 -8.96 7.01 16.63
N LYS A 225 -8.74 7.06 17.95
CA LYS A 225 -7.77 6.19 18.61
C LYS A 225 -8.15 4.72 18.45
N TRP A 226 -9.39 4.35 18.74
CA TRP A 226 -9.89 2.99 18.62
C TRP A 226 -9.78 2.46 17.18
N LEU A 227 -10.20 3.26 16.18
CA LEU A 227 -10.07 2.89 14.77
C LEU A 227 -8.61 2.71 14.35
N GLY A 228 -7.71 3.58 14.83
CA GLY A 228 -6.28 3.46 14.57
C GLY A 228 -5.68 2.19 15.19
N GLU A 229 -6.04 1.87 16.42
CA GLU A 229 -5.59 0.66 17.11
C GLU A 229 -6.13 -0.63 16.46
N LEU A 230 -7.34 -0.59 15.90
CA LEU A 230 -7.97 -1.73 15.24
C LEU A 230 -7.48 -1.94 13.80
N SER A 231 -7.09 -0.88 13.10
CA SER A 231 -6.80 -0.92 11.65
C SER A 231 -5.68 -1.91 11.30
N TYR A 232 -4.59 -1.88 12.04
CA TYR A 232 -3.44 -2.75 11.76
C TYR A 232 -3.70 -4.23 12.07
N PRO A 233 -4.22 -4.62 13.26
CA PRO A 233 -4.62 -6.01 13.50
C PRO A 233 -5.61 -6.53 12.46
N LEU A 234 -6.62 -5.73 12.10
CA LEU A 234 -7.58 -6.12 11.07
C LEU A 234 -6.91 -6.37 9.72
N TYR A 235 -6.01 -5.47 9.31
CA TYR A 235 -5.28 -5.60 8.05
C TYR A 235 -4.45 -6.89 7.96
N ILE A 236 -3.77 -7.29 9.02
CA ILE A 236 -2.90 -8.48 8.99
C ILE A 236 -3.65 -9.80 9.23
N THR A 237 -4.89 -9.77 9.73
CA THR A 237 -5.65 -10.97 10.10
C THR A 237 -6.80 -11.30 9.16
N HIS A 238 -7.38 -10.31 8.45
CA HIS A 238 -8.59 -10.53 7.64
C HIS A 238 -8.40 -11.56 6.54
N TYR A 239 -7.28 -11.54 5.85
CA TYR A 239 -7.06 -12.40 4.68
C TYR A 239 -6.89 -13.89 5.06
N PRO A 240 -6.06 -14.26 6.07
CA PRO A 240 -6.04 -15.62 6.56
C PRO A 240 -7.40 -16.16 7.00
N ILE A 241 -8.29 -15.31 7.52
CA ILE A 241 -9.65 -15.69 7.90
C ILE A 241 -10.53 -15.93 6.67
N MET A 242 -10.37 -15.14 5.61
CA MET A 242 -11.08 -15.34 4.34
C MET A 242 -10.71 -16.66 3.65
N TYR A 243 -9.53 -17.21 3.93
CA TYR A 243 -9.13 -18.51 3.37
C TYR A 243 -9.88 -19.70 3.97
N MET A 244 -10.63 -19.50 5.04
CA MET A 244 -11.46 -20.55 5.65
C MET A 244 -12.83 -20.75 4.99
N GLN A 245 -13.18 -19.89 4.04
CA GLN A 245 -14.43 -19.99 3.30
C GLN A 245 -14.24 -20.76 2.00
#